data_9cebedde822e196c3b2c404c80d3c952
#
_entry.id   9cebedde822e196c3b2c404c80d3c952
#
_cell.length_a   1.000
_cell.length_b   1.000
_cell.length_c   1.000
_cell.angle_alpha   90.00
_cell.angle_beta   90.00
_cell.angle_gamma   90.00
#
_symmetry.space_group_name_H-M   'P 1'
#
loop_
_entity.id
_entity.type
_entity.pdbx_description
1 polymer ?
#
loop_
_entity_poly.entity_id
_entity_poly.type
_entity_poly.pdbx_seq_one_letter_code
_entity_poly.pdbx_strand_id
1 'polypeptide(L)'
;MQTYQQVDNYMKRLDLKYFKNTKDFIADLMYKTDKEYTTELATFLNSRALGQNSDNESFYRLKNKTLAGSLCVSAAFDSGVFRHIGNMLVDNSHLLKGTVLDIGCDCGIITCFMALENPDSKFIGVDINELAVKNAIELAQSLGLSNVEFVTADVYDFTLEQKANAVTSFRCLLDVAQKQTKGVSVIGERGAREALYAQAFSPLAQAICNNLADDGAIISVERYTALYGWLGWMTALCDNGVGTLCDKCALMTAQDISNTIEYSVTFAQKGAPSTALDAYDFVMSTKFKSGAGVDGAGAEYALYKDSEEIHFIDVKKGDKLIHQFATAVNPKGKYMFYEADLDKRTIKYVNDKKRERMQSDFDEKLRLYSVDEFVISEYTVNSCC
;
A
#
# COMPACT_ATOMS: atom_id res chain seq x y z
N MET A 1 8.70 -15.82 10.28
CA MET A 1 9.19 -15.95 8.89
C MET A 1 10.68 -16.14 8.93
N GLN A 2 11.21 -17.10 8.18
CA GLN A 2 12.66 -17.29 8.03
C GLN A 2 13.18 -16.17 7.11
N THR A 3 14.19 -15.44 7.54
CA THR A 3 14.82 -14.39 6.73
C THR A 3 16.01 -15.01 5.99
N TYR A 4 16.19 -14.65 4.72
CA TYR A 4 17.36 -15.08 3.96
C TYR A 4 18.63 -14.45 4.52
N GLN A 5 19.75 -15.21 4.52
CA GLN A 5 21.01 -14.77 5.11
C GLN A 5 21.55 -13.49 4.46
N GLN A 6 21.38 -13.32 3.13
CA GLN A 6 21.79 -12.12 2.43
C GLN A 6 21.00 -10.88 2.89
N VAL A 7 19.71 -11.00 3.12
CA VAL A 7 18.86 -9.92 3.66
C VAL A 7 19.34 -9.52 5.06
N ASP A 8 19.55 -10.50 5.94
CA ASP A 8 20.04 -10.24 7.30
C ASP A 8 21.44 -9.61 7.30
N ASN A 9 22.34 -10.06 6.44
CA ASN A 9 23.68 -9.50 6.31
C ASN A 9 23.63 -8.05 5.83
N TYR A 10 22.79 -7.76 4.82
CA TYR A 10 22.60 -6.41 4.30
C TYR A 10 22.03 -5.47 5.37
N MET A 11 20.99 -5.88 6.06
CA MET A 11 20.38 -5.09 7.13
C MET A 11 21.35 -4.84 8.28
N LYS A 12 22.17 -5.82 8.67
CA LYS A 12 23.23 -5.65 9.67
C LYS A 12 24.30 -4.66 9.20
N ARG A 13 24.72 -4.74 7.93
CA ARG A 13 25.70 -3.82 7.35
C ARG A 13 25.27 -2.37 7.41
N LEU A 14 23.96 -2.12 7.26
CA LEU A 14 23.35 -0.78 7.32
C LEU A 14 22.84 -0.40 8.72
N ASP A 15 23.02 -1.26 9.72
CA ASP A 15 22.47 -1.10 11.08
C ASP A 15 20.94 -0.85 11.09
N LEU A 16 20.22 -1.50 10.16
CA LEU A 16 18.75 -1.47 10.09
C LEU A 16 18.15 -2.41 11.14
N LYS A 17 18.30 -2.04 12.39
CA LYS A 17 17.85 -2.80 13.54
C LYS A 17 16.42 -2.47 13.96
N TYR A 18 15.78 -3.40 14.61
CA TYR A 18 14.51 -3.17 15.26
C TYR A 18 14.70 -2.38 16.56
N PHE A 19 13.87 -1.36 16.78
CA PHE A 19 13.79 -0.62 18.04
C PHE A 19 12.59 -1.09 18.86
N LYS A 20 12.80 -1.30 20.16
CA LYS A 20 11.72 -1.72 21.06
C LYS A 20 10.73 -0.59 21.39
N ASN A 21 11.18 0.65 21.31
CA ASN A 21 10.39 1.83 21.65
C ASN A 21 11.04 3.11 21.09
N THR A 22 10.27 4.18 21.10
CA THR A 22 10.72 5.50 20.61
C THR A 22 11.93 6.06 21.36
N LYS A 23 12.08 5.75 22.67
CA LYS A 23 13.23 6.25 23.46
C LYS A 23 14.56 5.67 22.94
N ASP A 24 14.58 4.37 22.65
CA ASP A 24 15.77 3.70 22.12
C ASP A 24 16.12 4.24 20.71
N PHE A 25 15.10 4.50 19.88
CA PHE A 25 15.27 5.13 18.57
C PHE A 25 15.86 6.53 18.68
N ILE A 26 15.31 7.39 19.52
CA ILE A 26 15.80 8.76 19.70
C ILE A 26 17.25 8.77 20.26
N ALA A 27 17.59 7.85 21.15
CA ALA A 27 18.96 7.73 21.67
C ALA A 27 19.95 7.31 20.58
N ASP A 28 19.57 6.36 19.72
CA ASP A 28 20.39 5.92 18.58
C ASP A 28 20.55 7.03 17.52
N LEU A 29 19.47 7.75 17.23
CA LEU A 29 19.48 8.89 16.32
C LEU A 29 20.43 9.99 16.81
N MET A 30 20.36 10.33 18.11
CA MET A 30 21.25 11.32 18.72
C MET A 30 22.74 10.89 18.71
N TYR A 31 23.00 9.59 18.84
CA TYR A 31 24.35 9.04 18.76
C TYR A 31 24.93 9.09 17.33
N LYS A 32 24.08 8.87 16.32
CA LYS A 32 24.49 8.80 14.89
C LYS A 32 24.50 10.15 14.18
N THR A 33 23.76 11.12 14.74
CA THR A 33 23.63 12.47 14.16
C THR A 33 24.04 13.52 15.21
N ASP A 34 23.29 14.58 15.36
CA ASP A 34 23.50 15.61 16.37
C ASP A 34 22.21 15.94 17.14
N LYS A 35 22.35 16.73 18.20
CA LYS A 35 21.23 17.09 19.07
C LYS A 35 20.19 17.96 18.36
N GLU A 36 20.62 18.89 17.51
CA GLU A 36 19.76 19.84 16.82
C GLU A 36 18.84 19.08 15.85
N TYR A 37 19.42 18.28 14.98
CA TYR A 37 18.68 17.43 14.04
C TYR A 37 17.73 16.46 14.77
N THR A 38 18.22 15.79 15.82
CA THR A 38 17.40 14.85 16.60
C THR A 38 16.21 15.55 17.23
N THR A 39 16.39 16.76 17.78
CA THR A 39 15.30 17.53 18.39
C THR A 39 14.26 17.96 17.35
N GLU A 40 14.72 18.44 16.19
CA GLU A 40 13.85 18.84 15.09
C GLU A 40 12.97 17.66 14.59
N LEU A 41 13.62 16.50 14.32
CA LEU A 41 12.91 15.31 13.85
C LEU A 41 11.95 14.75 14.91
N ALA A 42 12.36 14.69 16.18
CA ALA A 42 11.49 14.23 17.26
C ALA A 42 10.25 15.12 17.43
N THR A 43 10.43 16.44 17.33
CA THR A 43 9.32 17.41 17.37
C THR A 43 8.37 17.20 16.21
N PHE A 44 8.90 16.99 14.99
CA PHE A 44 8.09 16.74 13.82
C PHE A 44 7.28 15.42 13.95
N LEU A 45 7.93 14.33 14.37
CA LEU A 45 7.27 13.04 14.58
C LEU A 45 6.18 13.11 15.66
N ASN A 46 6.42 13.83 16.74
CA ASN A 46 5.41 14.04 17.78
C ASN A 46 4.20 14.82 17.26
N SER A 47 4.41 15.88 16.48
CA SER A 47 3.29 16.65 15.88
C SER A 47 2.48 15.80 14.90
N ARG A 48 3.14 14.88 14.17
CA ARG A 48 2.46 13.89 13.33
C ARG A 48 1.61 12.91 14.14
N ALA A 49 2.17 12.34 15.18
CA ALA A 49 1.47 11.41 16.06
C ALA A 49 0.22 12.04 16.72
N LEU A 50 0.24 13.34 16.93
CA LEU A 50 -0.90 14.13 17.45
C LEU A 50 -1.87 14.59 16.34
N GLY A 51 -1.65 14.23 15.09
CA GLY A 51 -2.48 14.66 13.96
C GLY A 51 -2.37 16.16 13.60
N GLN A 52 -1.36 16.85 14.13
CA GLN A 52 -1.15 18.29 13.92
C GLN A 52 -0.36 18.61 12.65
N ASN A 53 0.33 17.61 12.09
CA ASN A 53 1.15 17.77 10.90
C ASN A 53 1.02 16.54 9.99
N SER A 54 0.64 16.75 8.74
CA SER A 54 0.52 15.73 7.69
C SER A 54 1.38 16.02 6.47
N ASP A 55 2.33 16.97 6.57
CA ASP A 55 3.20 17.37 5.47
C ASP A 55 4.28 16.31 5.22
N ASN A 56 4.09 15.53 4.15
CA ASN A 56 5.02 14.49 3.74
C ASN A 56 6.31 15.07 3.15
N GLU A 57 6.22 16.16 2.39
CA GLU A 57 7.41 16.77 1.77
C GLU A 57 8.41 17.22 2.84
N SER A 58 7.94 17.98 3.83
CA SER A 58 8.78 18.41 4.95
C SER A 58 9.33 17.24 5.75
N PHE A 59 8.54 16.17 5.94
CA PHE A 59 9.03 14.95 6.60
C PHE A 59 10.19 14.32 5.84
N TYR A 60 10.04 14.07 4.54
CA TYR A 60 11.08 13.42 3.74
C TYR A 60 12.32 14.30 3.56
N ARG A 61 12.18 15.61 3.49
CA ARG A 61 13.32 16.54 3.52
C ARG A 61 14.08 16.46 4.83
N LEU A 62 13.37 16.46 5.95
CA LEU A 62 13.97 16.36 7.27
C LEU A 62 14.64 14.99 7.48
N LYS A 63 13.94 13.89 7.17
CA LYS A 63 14.48 12.52 7.21
C LYS A 63 15.81 12.43 6.46
N ASN A 64 15.90 13.04 5.28
CA ASN A 64 17.02 12.90 4.35
C ASN A 64 18.08 13.99 4.48
N LYS A 65 18.12 14.78 5.56
CA LYS A 65 19.22 15.75 5.81
C LYS A 65 20.60 15.09 5.79
N THR A 66 20.71 13.86 6.30
CA THR A 66 21.94 13.06 6.29
C THR A 66 21.64 11.60 6.03
N LEU A 67 22.58 10.85 5.45
CA LEU A 67 22.44 9.40 5.26
C LEU A 67 22.23 8.68 6.60
N ALA A 68 22.99 9.03 7.64
CA ALA A 68 22.87 8.43 8.97
C ALA A 68 21.45 8.63 9.57
N GLY A 69 20.87 9.83 9.41
CA GLY A 69 19.48 10.12 9.79
C GLY A 69 18.48 9.29 9.01
N SER A 70 18.62 9.23 7.68
CA SER A 70 17.76 8.42 6.80
C SER A 70 17.76 6.95 7.20
N LEU A 71 18.94 6.36 7.41
CA LEU A 71 19.09 4.96 7.81
C LEU A 71 18.47 4.69 9.20
N CYS A 72 18.66 5.60 10.16
CA CYS A 72 18.11 5.46 11.51
C CYS A 72 16.57 5.53 11.51
N VAL A 73 15.99 6.47 10.75
CA VAL A 73 14.53 6.57 10.58
C VAL A 73 13.97 5.33 9.88
N SER A 74 14.62 4.88 8.81
CA SER A 74 14.21 3.66 8.10
C SER A 74 14.35 2.41 8.97
N ALA A 75 15.36 2.34 9.84
CA ALA A 75 15.47 1.25 10.83
C ALA A 75 14.27 1.22 11.78
N ALA A 76 13.80 2.39 12.24
CA ALA A 76 12.69 2.49 13.19
C ALA A 76 11.33 2.15 12.55
N PHE A 77 11.07 2.62 11.34
CA PHE A 77 9.74 2.55 10.73
C PHE A 77 9.60 1.53 9.59
N ASP A 78 10.73 1.11 8.99
CA ASP A 78 10.72 0.34 7.75
C ASP A 78 11.44 -1.01 7.84
N SER A 79 12.24 -1.26 8.89
CA SER A 79 13.08 -2.47 8.98
C SER A 79 12.27 -3.78 8.91
N GLY A 80 11.05 -3.79 9.46
CA GLY A 80 10.16 -4.95 9.38
C GLY A 80 9.72 -5.22 7.95
N VAL A 81 9.22 -4.22 7.24
CA VAL A 81 8.76 -4.37 5.86
C VAL A 81 9.95 -4.62 4.90
N PHE A 82 11.12 -4.05 5.14
CA PHE A 82 12.30 -4.30 4.31
C PHE A 82 12.77 -5.75 4.36
N ARG A 83 12.62 -6.46 5.49
CA ARG A 83 12.88 -7.91 5.56
C ARG A 83 11.96 -8.69 4.64
N HIS A 84 10.67 -8.35 4.64
CA HIS A 84 9.69 -8.99 3.76
C HIS A 84 9.97 -8.69 2.29
N ILE A 85 10.24 -7.42 1.96
CA ILE A 85 10.60 -6.99 0.61
C ILE A 85 11.88 -7.70 0.16
N GLY A 86 12.92 -7.71 0.97
CA GLY A 86 14.19 -8.35 0.66
C GLY A 86 14.02 -9.84 0.34
N ASN A 87 13.30 -10.59 1.19
CA ASN A 87 13.02 -12.00 0.93
C ASN A 87 12.25 -12.20 -0.38
N MET A 88 11.21 -11.40 -0.60
CA MET A 88 10.40 -11.44 -1.82
C MET A 88 11.23 -11.16 -3.08
N LEU A 89 12.15 -10.20 -3.02
CA LEU A 89 13.05 -9.87 -4.13
C LEU A 89 14.05 -10.98 -4.42
N VAL A 90 14.56 -11.66 -3.38
CA VAL A 90 15.42 -12.85 -3.54
C VAL A 90 14.67 -13.98 -4.24
N ASP A 91 13.44 -14.29 -3.80
CA ASP A 91 12.61 -15.33 -4.40
C ASP A 91 12.24 -15.04 -5.87
N ASN A 92 12.17 -13.76 -6.22
CA ASN A 92 11.78 -13.30 -7.55
C ASN A 92 12.92 -12.60 -8.32
N SER A 93 14.18 -12.88 -7.99
CA SER A 93 15.36 -12.26 -8.61
C SER A 93 15.43 -12.45 -10.13
N HIS A 94 14.78 -13.49 -10.66
CA HIS A 94 14.65 -13.71 -12.10
C HIS A 94 13.89 -12.59 -12.83
N LEU A 95 13.03 -11.83 -12.15
CA LEU A 95 12.32 -10.67 -12.69
C LEU A 95 13.18 -9.38 -12.68
N LEU A 96 14.32 -9.39 -11.97
CA LEU A 96 15.21 -8.25 -11.82
C LEU A 96 16.42 -8.32 -12.76
N LYS A 97 16.24 -8.90 -13.95
CA LYS A 97 17.30 -9.02 -14.97
C LYS A 97 17.27 -7.86 -15.94
N GLY A 98 18.44 -7.47 -16.46
CA GLY A 98 18.59 -6.35 -17.39
C GLY A 98 18.53 -5.01 -16.66
N THR A 99 17.74 -4.07 -17.16
CA THR A 99 17.55 -2.74 -16.54
C THR A 99 16.34 -2.74 -15.63
N VAL A 100 16.51 -2.29 -14.38
CA VAL A 100 15.45 -2.16 -13.38
C VAL A 100 15.33 -0.69 -12.97
N LEU A 101 14.12 -0.14 -13.05
CA LEU A 101 13.79 1.21 -12.61
C LEU A 101 13.08 1.12 -11.25
N ASP A 102 13.63 1.79 -10.23
CA ASP A 102 13.04 1.85 -8.88
C ASP A 102 12.48 3.25 -8.63
N ILE A 103 11.15 3.35 -8.50
CA ILE A 103 10.43 4.62 -8.35
C ILE A 103 10.20 4.93 -6.89
N GLY A 104 10.56 6.15 -6.48
CA GLY A 104 10.54 6.58 -5.08
C GLY A 104 11.61 5.86 -4.28
N CYS A 105 12.83 5.83 -4.81
CA CYS A 105 13.95 5.07 -4.24
C CYS A 105 14.43 5.58 -2.86
N ASP A 106 13.97 6.77 -2.44
CA ASP A 106 14.38 7.43 -1.19
C ASP A 106 15.91 7.42 -1.06
N CYS A 107 16.47 7.11 0.11
CA CYS A 107 17.93 7.00 0.31
C CYS A 107 18.55 5.70 -0.25
N GLY A 108 17.86 5.00 -1.14
CA GLY A 108 18.41 3.91 -1.96
C GLY A 108 18.58 2.56 -1.25
N ILE A 109 17.98 2.33 -0.07
CA ILE A 109 18.17 1.09 0.69
C ILE A 109 17.78 -0.13 -0.13
N ILE A 110 16.58 -0.15 -0.73
CA ILE A 110 16.11 -1.31 -1.49
C ILE A 110 16.77 -1.39 -2.87
N THR A 111 16.97 -0.25 -3.53
CA THR A 111 17.67 -0.19 -4.82
C THR A 111 19.09 -0.75 -4.72
N CYS A 112 19.84 -0.35 -3.68
CA CYS A 112 21.18 -0.87 -3.44
C CYS A 112 21.17 -2.37 -3.07
N PHE A 113 20.15 -2.85 -2.34
CA PHE A 113 20.00 -4.27 -2.08
C PHE A 113 19.80 -5.06 -3.38
N MET A 114 18.89 -4.59 -4.25
CA MET A 114 18.65 -5.23 -5.55
C MET A 114 19.94 -5.25 -6.40
N ALA A 115 20.68 -4.15 -6.43
CA ALA A 115 21.94 -4.04 -7.18
C ALA A 115 23.01 -4.98 -6.65
N LEU A 116 23.12 -5.13 -5.32
CA LEU A 116 24.08 -6.02 -4.68
C LEU A 116 23.82 -7.50 -5.00
N GLU A 117 22.52 -7.89 -4.96
CA GLU A 117 22.10 -9.28 -5.19
C GLU A 117 22.02 -9.66 -6.68
N ASN A 118 22.07 -8.67 -7.59
CA ASN A 118 21.98 -8.89 -9.04
C ASN A 118 23.09 -8.12 -9.78
N PRO A 119 24.37 -8.53 -9.64
CA PRO A 119 25.50 -7.76 -10.16
C PRO A 119 25.53 -7.61 -11.70
N ASP A 120 24.87 -8.52 -12.42
CA ASP A 120 24.80 -8.50 -13.89
C ASP A 120 23.64 -7.62 -14.43
N SER A 121 22.87 -6.97 -13.55
CA SER A 121 21.74 -6.11 -13.92
C SER A 121 22.06 -4.65 -13.59
N LYS A 122 21.46 -3.71 -14.32
CA LYS A 122 21.57 -2.27 -14.09
C LYS A 122 20.35 -1.77 -13.32
N PHE A 123 20.59 -0.96 -12.28
CA PHE A 123 19.54 -0.36 -11.47
C PHE A 123 19.55 1.15 -11.61
N ILE A 124 18.35 1.73 -11.71
CA ILE A 124 18.15 3.18 -11.79
C ILE A 124 17.13 3.55 -10.73
N GLY A 125 17.55 4.25 -9.69
CA GLY A 125 16.66 4.78 -8.67
C GLY A 125 16.25 6.20 -9.00
N VAL A 126 14.94 6.49 -8.93
CA VAL A 126 14.39 7.83 -9.18
C VAL A 126 13.63 8.30 -7.94
N ASP A 127 13.91 9.51 -7.51
CA ASP A 127 13.17 10.18 -6.43
C ASP A 127 13.11 11.68 -6.69
N ILE A 128 12.03 12.34 -6.31
CA ILE A 128 11.86 13.78 -6.45
C ILE A 128 12.67 14.56 -5.39
N ASN A 129 13.05 13.90 -4.29
CA ASN A 129 13.79 14.49 -3.19
C ASN A 129 15.30 14.45 -3.44
N GLU A 130 15.87 15.59 -3.79
CA GLU A 130 17.30 15.75 -4.06
C GLU A 130 18.19 15.25 -2.90
N LEU A 131 17.78 15.47 -1.63
CA LEU A 131 18.57 15.02 -0.47
C LEU A 131 18.54 13.48 -0.36
N ALA A 132 17.41 12.86 -0.68
CA ALA A 132 17.30 11.41 -0.73
C ALA A 132 18.20 10.80 -1.79
N VAL A 133 18.19 11.35 -2.99
CA VAL A 133 19.06 10.94 -4.10
C VAL A 133 20.54 11.10 -3.75
N LYS A 134 20.92 12.22 -3.12
CA LYS A 134 22.30 12.42 -2.62
C LYS A 134 22.70 11.32 -1.64
N ASN A 135 21.84 11.01 -0.67
CA ASN A 135 22.08 9.93 0.29
C ASN A 135 22.16 8.55 -0.38
N ALA A 136 21.33 8.31 -1.40
CA ALA A 136 21.36 7.06 -2.17
C ALA A 136 22.69 6.87 -2.92
N ILE A 137 23.23 7.93 -3.51
CA ILE A 137 24.55 7.92 -4.17
C ILE A 137 25.65 7.64 -3.13
N GLU A 138 25.61 8.30 -1.97
CA GLU A 138 26.57 8.07 -0.88
C GLU A 138 26.49 6.61 -0.38
N LEU A 139 25.27 6.07 -0.23
CA LEU A 139 25.07 4.68 0.17
C LEU A 139 25.65 3.72 -0.85
N ALA A 140 25.35 3.88 -2.14
CA ALA A 140 25.90 3.02 -3.20
C ALA A 140 27.43 3.03 -3.23
N GLN A 141 28.05 4.20 -3.09
CA GLN A 141 29.49 4.34 -3.00
C GLN A 141 30.08 3.61 -1.78
N SER A 142 29.45 3.74 -0.61
CA SER A 142 29.87 3.04 0.61
C SER A 142 29.77 1.52 0.52
N LEU A 143 28.87 1.03 -0.32
CA LEU A 143 28.66 -0.38 -0.62
C LEU A 143 29.57 -0.90 -1.75
N GLY A 144 30.25 0.00 -2.49
CA GLY A 144 31.11 -0.35 -3.63
C GLY A 144 30.33 -0.80 -4.86
N LEU A 145 29.10 -0.32 -5.03
CA LEU A 145 28.25 -0.68 -6.17
C LEU A 145 28.60 0.17 -7.40
N SER A 146 28.68 -0.48 -8.56
CA SER A 146 28.95 0.16 -9.86
C SER A 146 27.82 -0.03 -10.87
N ASN A 147 26.82 -0.83 -10.53
CA ASN A 147 25.68 -1.18 -11.39
C ASN A 147 24.39 -0.47 -10.98
N VAL A 148 24.47 0.62 -10.23
CA VAL A 148 23.32 1.44 -9.82
C VAL A 148 23.61 2.91 -10.04
N GLU A 149 22.62 3.64 -10.51
CA GLU A 149 22.61 5.10 -10.63
C GLU A 149 21.34 5.68 -10.01
N PHE A 150 21.42 6.94 -9.56
CA PHE A 150 20.28 7.63 -8.94
C PHE A 150 20.05 8.97 -9.62
N VAL A 151 18.76 9.30 -9.84
CA VAL A 151 18.34 10.50 -10.57
C VAL A 151 17.30 11.25 -9.75
N THR A 152 17.50 12.56 -9.59
CA THR A 152 16.47 13.45 -9.05
C THR A 152 15.51 13.83 -10.16
N ALA A 153 14.30 13.30 -10.14
CA ALA A 153 13.26 13.60 -11.12
C ALA A 153 11.85 13.32 -10.58
N ASP A 154 10.86 14.02 -11.15
CA ASP A 154 9.47 13.66 -10.99
C ASP A 154 9.16 12.46 -11.92
N VAL A 155 8.53 11.41 -11.38
CA VAL A 155 8.19 10.22 -12.16
C VAL A 155 7.28 10.52 -13.34
N TYR A 156 6.45 11.54 -13.25
CA TYR A 156 5.54 11.94 -14.33
C TYR A 156 6.27 12.52 -15.55
N ASP A 157 7.43 13.12 -15.34
CA ASP A 157 8.25 13.75 -16.38
C ASP A 157 9.46 12.89 -16.76
N PHE A 158 9.71 11.78 -16.02
CA PHE A 158 10.88 10.94 -16.22
C PHE A 158 10.66 9.90 -17.33
N THR A 159 11.61 9.82 -18.24
CA THR A 159 11.62 8.83 -19.31
C THR A 159 13.01 8.25 -19.52
N LEU A 160 13.10 6.93 -19.56
CA LEU A 160 14.32 6.19 -19.88
C LEU A 160 14.58 6.20 -21.39
N GLU A 161 15.84 6.32 -21.78
CA GLU A 161 16.26 6.13 -23.19
C GLU A 161 15.98 4.70 -23.67
N GLN A 162 16.22 3.73 -22.79
CA GLN A 162 15.89 2.32 -23.02
C GLN A 162 14.96 1.82 -21.93
N LYS A 163 13.84 1.25 -22.35
CA LYS A 163 12.82 0.75 -21.44
C LYS A 163 13.38 -0.28 -20.46
N ALA A 164 12.87 -0.24 -19.22
CA ALA A 164 13.24 -1.14 -18.15
C ALA A 164 12.60 -2.52 -18.34
N ASN A 165 13.33 -3.58 -18.01
CA ASN A 165 12.81 -4.93 -17.94
C ASN A 165 11.95 -5.16 -16.68
N ALA A 166 12.19 -4.38 -15.62
CA ALA A 166 11.31 -4.32 -14.47
C ALA A 166 11.21 -2.90 -13.93
N VAL A 167 10.04 -2.58 -13.37
CA VAL A 167 9.83 -1.37 -12.56
C VAL A 167 9.43 -1.80 -11.17
N THR A 168 10.10 -1.24 -10.16
CA THR A 168 9.80 -1.48 -8.75
C THR A 168 9.34 -0.21 -8.06
N SER A 169 8.52 -0.35 -7.03
CA SER A 169 8.13 0.76 -6.18
C SER A 169 7.75 0.26 -4.79
N PHE A 170 8.34 0.84 -3.75
CA PHE A 170 8.15 0.38 -2.39
C PHE A 170 7.73 1.53 -1.49
N ARG A 171 6.44 1.54 -1.10
CA ARG A 171 5.83 2.50 -0.18
C ARG A 171 5.85 3.96 -0.66
N CYS A 172 5.76 4.19 -1.96
CA CYS A 172 5.73 5.55 -2.48
C CYS A 172 4.53 5.88 -3.40
N LEU A 173 3.82 4.88 -3.94
CA LEU A 173 2.76 5.12 -4.93
C LEU A 173 1.65 6.05 -4.41
N LEU A 174 1.25 5.89 -3.13
CA LEU A 174 0.26 6.76 -2.51
C LEU A 174 0.77 8.18 -2.28
N ASP A 175 2.05 8.33 -1.94
CA ASP A 175 2.67 9.65 -1.77
C ASP A 175 2.79 10.37 -3.11
N VAL A 176 3.18 9.65 -4.17
CA VAL A 176 3.25 10.18 -5.55
C VAL A 176 1.86 10.56 -6.07
N ALA A 177 0.86 9.68 -5.89
CA ALA A 177 -0.51 9.92 -6.32
C ALA A 177 -1.36 10.68 -5.29
N GLN A 178 -0.76 11.30 -4.26
CA GLN A 178 -1.48 11.92 -3.14
C GLN A 178 -2.49 12.99 -3.58
N LYS A 179 -2.15 13.80 -4.59
CA LYS A 179 -3.04 14.85 -5.10
C LYS A 179 -4.28 14.26 -5.77
N GLN A 180 -4.11 13.15 -6.49
CA GLN A 180 -5.16 12.46 -7.25
C GLN A 180 -6.06 11.61 -6.35
N THR A 181 -5.49 10.97 -5.31
CA THR A 181 -6.21 10.10 -4.38
C THR A 181 -6.85 10.86 -3.22
N LYS A 182 -6.49 12.14 -3.03
CA LYS A 182 -7.03 12.97 -1.94
C LYS A 182 -8.55 13.13 -2.07
N GLY A 183 -9.26 12.73 -1.03
CA GLY A 183 -10.73 12.85 -0.97
C GLY A 183 -11.49 11.66 -1.55
N VAL A 184 -10.82 10.67 -2.13
CA VAL A 184 -11.47 9.39 -2.46
C VAL A 184 -11.88 8.71 -1.15
N SER A 185 -13.18 8.39 -1.03
CA SER A 185 -13.71 7.77 0.19
C SER A 185 -13.15 6.37 0.39
N VAL A 186 -12.87 6.00 1.63
CA VAL A 186 -12.40 4.66 2.02
C VAL A 186 -13.55 3.66 2.21
N ILE A 187 -14.79 4.13 2.20
CA ILE A 187 -16.01 3.30 2.24
C ILE A 187 -16.89 3.62 1.02
N GLY A 188 -17.74 2.67 0.65
CA GLY A 188 -18.65 2.80 -0.49
C GLY A 188 -18.76 1.49 -1.28
N GLU A 189 -19.54 1.49 -2.34
CA GLU A 189 -19.67 0.35 -3.23
C GLU A 189 -18.32 0.04 -3.92
N ARG A 190 -17.98 -1.28 -4.01
CA ARG A 190 -16.66 -1.76 -4.46
C ARG A 190 -16.30 -1.23 -5.85
N GLY A 191 -17.16 -1.45 -6.84
CA GLY A 191 -16.86 -1.07 -8.23
C GLY A 191 -16.71 0.45 -8.39
N ALA A 192 -17.55 1.23 -7.72
CA ALA A 192 -17.43 2.69 -7.73
C ALA A 192 -16.12 3.17 -7.07
N ARG A 193 -15.69 2.53 -5.97
CA ARG A 193 -14.43 2.88 -5.31
C ARG A 193 -13.23 2.45 -6.14
N GLU A 194 -13.25 1.24 -6.69
CA GLU A 194 -12.23 0.77 -7.62
C GLU A 194 -12.03 1.74 -8.79
N ALA A 195 -13.12 2.12 -9.47
CA ALA A 195 -13.07 3.03 -10.61
C ALA A 195 -12.46 4.40 -10.25
N LEU A 196 -12.83 4.96 -9.07
CA LEU A 196 -12.26 6.23 -8.62
C LEU A 196 -10.77 6.13 -8.31
N TYR A 197 -10.31 5.05 -7.68
CA TYR A 197 -8.89 4.84 -7.43
C TYR A 197 -8.14 4.53 -8.72
N ALA A 198 -8.71 3.73 -9.64
CA ALA A 198 -8.11 3.46 -10.95
C ALA A 198 -7.93 4.76 -11.75
N GLN A 199 -8.94 5.63 -11.77
CA GLN A 199 -8.81 6.94 -12.40
C GLN A 199 -7.73 7.81 -11.74
N ALA A 200 -7.65 7.79 -10.41
CA ALA A 200 -6.64 8.56 -9.67
C ALA A 200 -5.21 8.06 -9.93
N PHE A 201 -5.03 6.73 -10.06
CA PHE A 201 -3.72 6.13 -10.35
C PHE A 201 -3.36 6.13 -11.84
N SER A 202 -4.31 6.35 -12.76
CA SER A 202 -4.09 6.23 -14.21
C SER A 202 -2.89 7.05 -14.72
N PRO A 203 -2.68 8.33 -14.34
CA PRO A 203 -1.51 9.07 -14.79
C PRO A 203 -0.18 8.44 -14.34
N LEU A 204 -0.12 7.94 -13.11
CA LEU A 204 1.07 7.29 -12.57
C LEU A 204 1.32 5.94 -13.25
N ALA A 205 0.28 5.12 -13.43
CA ALA A 205 0.38 3.86 -14.14
C ALA A 205 0.87 4.07 -15.58
N GLN A 206 0.35 5.09 -16.27
CA GLN A 206 0.81 5.44 -17.62
C GLN A 206 2.29 5.85 -17.65
N ALA A 207 2.73 6.71 -16.72
CA ALA A 207 4.13 7.15 -16.62
C ALA A 207 5.07 5.96 -16.38
N ILE A 208 4.69 5.03 -15.53
CA ILE A 208 5.42 3.79 -15.24
C ILE A 208 5.45 2.89 -16.47
N CYS A 209 4.31 2.64 -17.11
CA CYS A 209 4.19 1.76 -18.27
C CYS A 209 4.92 2.29 -19.51
N ASN A 210 5.08 3.62 -19.63
CA ASN A 210 5.89 4.24 -20.68
C ASN A 210 7.38 3.88 -20.58
N ASN A 211 7.86 3.62 -19.37
CA ASN A 211 9.23 3.20 -19.09
C ASN A 211 9.43 1.68 -19.10
N LEU A 212 8.36 0.89 -19.25
CA LEU A 212 8.39 -0.58 -19.16
C LEU A 212 8.55 -1.22 -20.55
N ALA A 213 9.44 -2.21 -20.67
CA ALA A 213 9.61 -3.04 -21.86
C ALA A 213 8.36 -3.89 -22.15
N ASP A 214 8.29 -4.47 -23.37
CA ASP A 214 7.08 -5.19 -23.81
C ASP A 214 6.82 -6.52 -23.06
N ASP A 215 7.84 -7.10 -22.45
CA ASP A 215 7.76 -8.26 -21.56
C ASP A 215 8.06 -7.90 -20.09
N GLY A 216 8.13 -6.60 -19.79
CA GLY A 216 8.58 -6.09 -18.51
C GLY A 216 7.61 -6.37 -17.36
N ALA A 217 8.17 -6.47 -16.16
CA ALA A 217 7.44 -6.73 -14.92
C ALA A 217 7.32 -5.48 -14.04
N ILE A 218 6.26 -5.42 -13.25
CA ILE A 218 6.08 -4.42 -12.19
C ILE A 218 5.98 -5.13 -10.85
N ILE A 219 6.74 -4.65 -9.87
CA ILE A 219 6.69 -5.14 -8.48
C ILE A 219 6.45 -3.94 -7.58
N SER A 220 5.34 -3.94 -6.85
CA SER A 220 5.08 -2.88 -5.88
C SER A 220 4.60 -3.41 -4.54
N VAL A 221 5.00 -2.71 -3.47
CA VAL A 221 4.55 -2.96 -2.10
C VAL A 221 4.07 -1.64 -1.52
N GLU A 222 2.79 -1.60 -1.13
CA GLU A 222 2.18 -0.35 -0.69
C GLU A 222 1.26 -0.56 0.51
N ARG A 223 1.06 0.50 1.29
CA ARG A 223 0.14 0.55 2.41
C ARG A 223 -1.09 1.35 2.03
N TYR A 224 -2.11 0.68 1.56
CA TYR A 224 -3.38 1.33 1.26
C TYR A 224 -4.25 1.49 2.52
N THR A 225 -4.93 2.62 2.65
CA THR A 225 -5.92 2.85 3.72
C THR A 225 -7.12 1.92 3.57
N ALA A 226 -7.47 1.56 2.33
CA ALA A 226 -8.48 0.55 2.01
C ALA A 226 -8.01 -0.29 0.82
N LEU A 227 -8.39 -1.56 0.76
CA LEU A 227 -8.01 -2.47 -0.34
C LEU A 227 -8.54 -2.03 -1.71
N TYR A 228 -9.53 -1.14 -1.77
CA TYR A 228 -9.92 -0.49 -3.03
C TYR A 228 -8.80 0.32 -3.68
N GLY A 229 -7.91 0.94 -2.87
CA GLY A 229 -6.72 1.59 -3.39
C GLY A 229 -5.79 0.60 -4.10
N TRP A 230 -5.62 -0.60 -3.53
CA TRP A 230 -4.85 -1.67 -4.16
C TRP A 230 -5.51 -2.19 -5.44
N LEU A 231 -6.82 -2.48 -5.36
CA LEU A 231 -7.58 -2.93 -6.52
C LEU A 231 -7.54 -1.88 -7.65
N GLY A 232 -7.79 -0.60 -7.34
CA GLY A 232 -7.71 0.49 -8.32
C GLY A 232 -6.30 0.70 -8.91
N TRP A 233 -5.23 0.48 -8.14
CA TRP A 233 -3.87 0.48 -8.66
C TRP A 233 -3.68 -0.63 -9.70
N MET A 234 -4.06 -1.86 -9.37
CA MET A 234 -3.95 -2.98 -10.30
C MET A 234 -4.82 -2.79 -11.54
N THR A 235 -6.03 -2.22 -11.38
CA THR A 235 -6.91 -1.88 -12.52
C THR A 235 -6.24 -0.84 -13.43
N ALA A 236 -5.64 0.21 -12.86
CA ALA A 236 -4.90 1.20 -13.66
C ALA A 236 -3.72 0.58 -14.44
N LEU A 237 -3.04 -0.43 -13.89
CA LEU A 237 -2.02 -1.19 -14.63
C LEU A 237 -2.63 -2.03 -15.75
N CYS A 238 -3.73 -2.73 -15.49
CA CYS A 238 -4.43 -3.55 -16.48
C CYS A 238 -4.92 -2.70 -17.67
N ASP A 239 -5.43 -1.49 -17.41
CA ASP A 239 -5.87 -0.53 -18.43
C ASP A 239 -4.71 -0.07 -19.33
N ASN A 240 -3.46 -0.21 -18.87
CA ASN A 240 -2.24 0.05 -19.63
C ASN A 240 -1.59 -1.24 -20.20
N GLY A 241 -2.33 -2.35 -20.23
CA GLY A 241 -1.87 -3.63 -20.81
C GLY A 241 -0.90 -4.42 -19.93
N VAL A 242 -0.85 -4.12 -18.62
CA VAL A 242 -0.01 -4.81 -17.64
C VAL A 242 -0.90 -5.62 -16.71
N GLY A 243 -1.08 -6.90 -17.03
CA GLY A 243 -1.91 -7.82 -16.25
C GLY A 243 -1.22 -8.33 -14.98
N THR A 244 -1.98 -8.82 -14.03
CA THR A 244 -1.48 -9.28 -12.72
C THR A 244 -0.87 -10.69 -12.80
N LEU A 245 0.09 -10.97 -11.92
CA LEU A 245 0.60 -12.32 -11.63
C LEU A 245 -0.02 -12.77 -10.30
N CYS A 246 -1.24 -13.30 -10.37
CA CYS A 246 -2.12 -13.56 -9.22
C CYS A 246 -1.46 -14.36 -8.11
N ASP A 247 -0.73 -15.42 -8.46
CA ASP A 247 -0.04 -16.33 -7.53
C ASP A 247 1.13 -15.69 -6.78
N LYS A 248 1.60 -14.54 -7.25
CA LYS A 248 2.65 -13.74 -6.62
C LYS A 248 2.09 -12.55 -5.82
N CYS A 249 0.87 -12.13 -6.09
CA CYS A 249 0.19 -11.07 -5.34
C CYS A 249 -0.14 -11.54 -3.92
N ALA A 250 -0.03 -10.66 -2.93
CA ALA A 250 -0.25 -11.03 -1.53
C ALA A 250 -0.65 -9.83 -0.64
N LEU A 251 -1.18 -10.14 0.52
CA LEU A 251 -1.22 -9.24 1.67
C LEU A 251 -0.19 -9.73 2.69
N MET A 252 0.70 -8.86 3.12
CA MET A 252 1.68 -9.15 4.16
C MET A 252 1.57 -8.17 5.32
N THR A 253 1.95 -8.61 6.51
CA THR A 253 2.02 -7.75 7.70
C THR A 253 3.45 -7.59 8.14
N ALA A 254 3.82 -6.36 8.47
CA ALA A 254 5.11 -6.06 9.06
C ALA A 254 4.95 -5.17 10.28
N GLN A 255 5.88 -5.26 11.19
CA GLN A 255 5.89 -4.45 12.40
C GLN A 255 6.89 -3.31 12.25
N ASP A 256 6.45 -2.09 12.54
CA ASP A 256 7.32 -0.94 12.78
C ASP A 256 7.51 -0.72 14.30
N ILE A 257 8.15 0.38 14.68
CA ILE A 257 8.39 0.72 16.10
C ILE A 257 7.11 0.87 16.92
N SER A 258 5.96 1.13 16.28
CA SER A 258 4.71 1.53 16.94
C SER A 258 3.55 0.58 16.64
N ASN A 259 3.50 0.01 15.44
CA ASN A 259 2.31 -0.66 14.92
C ASN A 259 2.64 -1.90 14.09
N THR A 260 1.64 -2.79 13.98
CA THR A 260 1.60 -3.82 12.94
C THR A 260 0.82 -3.27 11.75
N ILE A 261 1.44 -3.25 10.59
CA ILE A 261 0.91 -2.64 9.36
C ILE A 261 0.72 -3.73 8.31
N GLU A 262 -0.42 -3.70 7.63
CA GLU A 262 -0.68 -4.54 6.46
C GLU A 262 -0.25 -3.81 5.19
N TYR A 263 0.42 -4.54 4.30
CA TYR A 263 0.89 -4.09 3.01
C TYR A 263 0.33 -4.98 1.91
N SER A 264 -0.05 -4.37 0.80
CA SER A 264 -0.45 -5.08 -0.41
C SER A 264 0.75 -5.22 -1.34
N VAL A 265 0.97 -6.42 -1.83
CA VAL A 265 2.03 -6.79 -2.76
C VAL A 265 1.42 -7.00 -4.13
N THR A 266 1.89 -6.25 -5.12
CA THR A 266 1.49 -6.40 -6.52
C THR A 266 2.66 -6.94 -7.32
N PHE A 267 2.43 -8.01 -8.06
CA PHE A 267 3.24 -8.45 -9.18
C PHE A 267 2.39 -8.37 -10.44
N ALA A 268 2.90 -7.69 -11.45
CA ALA A 268 2.23 -7.55 -12.73
C ALA A 268 3.25 -7.65 -13.86
N GLN A 269 2.80 -8.04 -15.05
CA GLN A 269 3.67 -8.17 -16.22
C GLN A 269 2.92 -7.73 -17.47
N LYS A 270 3.61 -7.06 -18.37
CA LYS A 270 3.02 -6.61 -19.63
C LYS A 270 2.61 -7.83 -20.47
N GLY A 271 1.34 -7.81 -20.92
CA GLY A 271 0.75 -8.92 -21.67
C GLY A 271 0.26 -10.12 -20.83
N ALA A 272 0.39 -10.10 -19.49
CA ALA A 272 -0.22 -11.13 -18.66
C ALA A 272 -1.76 -11.06 -18.78
N PRO A 273 -2.47 -12.22 -18.81
CA PRO A 273 -3.90 -12.26 -19.10
C PRO A 273 -4.80 -11.93 -17.89
N SER A 274 -4.28 -12.05 -16.67
CA SER A 274 -5.11 -11.90 -15.46
C SER A 274 -5.41 -10.44 -15.12
N THR A 275 -6.63 -10.20 -14.64
CA THR A 275 -7.12 -8.88 -14.27
C THR A 275 -6.76 -8.50 -12.84
N ALA A 276 -7.05 -7.26 -12.45
CA ALA A 276 -6.96 -6.79 -11.09
C ALA A 276 -7.87 -7.60 -10.13
N LEU A 277 -9.08 -7.89 -10.57
CA LEU A 277 -10.06 -8.63 -9.78
C LEU A 277 -9.65 -10.10 -9.58
N ASP A 278 -9.01 -10.73 -10.58
CA ASP A 278 -8.48 -12.09 -10.44
C ASP A 278 -7.44 -12.16 -9.31
N ALA A 279 -6.50 -11.21 -9.26
CA ALA A 279 -5.49 -11.15 -8.21
C ALA A 279 -6.10 -10.84 -6.84
N TYR A 280 -7.02 -9.90 -6.79
CA TYR A 280 -7.75 -9.56 -5.56
C TYR A 280 -8.49 -10.78 -5.00
N ASP A 281 -9.28 -11.47 -5.85
CA ASP A 281 -10.02 -12.67 -5.47
C ASP A 281 -9.10 -13.82 -5.03
N PHE A 282 -7.99 -14.04 -5.74
CA PHE A 282 -6.99 -15.04 -5.37
C PHE A 282 -6.46 -14.80 -3.96
N VAL A 283 -5.99 -13.58 -3.68
CA VAL A 283 -5.39 -13.23 -2.39
C VAL A 283 -6.44 -13.26 -1.27
N MET A 284 -7.61 -12.69 -1.49
CA MET A 284 -8.66 -12.64 -0.48
C MET A 284 -9.24 -14.01 -0.17
N SER A 285 -9.41 -14.89 -1.16
CA SER A 285 -9.89 -16.26 -0.95
C SER A 285 -8.92 -17.15 -0.15
N THR A 286 -7.62 -16.89 -0.25
CA THR A 286 -6.61 -17.59 0.56
C THR A 286 -6.59 -17.10 2.01
N LYS A 287 -6.88 -15.83 2.25
CA LYS A 287 -6.82 -15.18 3.57
C LYS A 287 -8.13 -15.27 4.34
N PHE A 288 -9.27 -15.15 3.66
CA PHE A 288 -10.59 -15.09 4.27
C PHE A 288 -11.51 -16.22 3.81
N LYS A 289 -12.03 -16.98 4.77
CA LYS A 289 -13.00 -18.05 4.47
C LYS A 289 -14.40 -17.46 4.40
N SER A 290 -15.11 -17.80 3.32
CA SER A 290 -16.52 -17.46 3.13
C SER A 290 -17.42 -18.04 4.26
N GLY A 291 -18.48 -17.31 4.60
CA GLY A 291 -19.53 -17.75 5.55
C GLY A 291 -19.17 -17.61 7.04
N ALA A 292 -18.02 -17.04 7.38
CA ALA A 292 -17.64 -16.68 8.74
C ALA A 292 -17.82 -15.18 8.97
N GLY A 293 -18.34 -14.78 10.13
CA GLY A 293 -18.34 -13.36 10.52
C GLY A 293 -16.89 -12.90 10.70
N VAL A 294 -16.52 -11.84 9.99
CA VAL A 294 -15.17 -11.28 9.97
C VAL A 294 -15.23 -9.76 10.02
N ASP A 295 -14.13 -9.14 10.41
CA ASP A 295 -13.97 -7.69 10.47
C ASP A 295 -12.99 -7.21 9.39
N GLY A 296 -12.96 -5.88 9.15
CA GLY A 296 -12.04 -5.24 8.23
C GLY A 296 -12.29 -5.59 6.75
N ALA A 297 -11.22 -5.71 5.98
CA ALA A 297 -11.28 -6.02 4.55
C ALA A 297 -11.95 -7.37 4.24
N GLY A 298 -11.83 -8.33 5.15
CA GLY A 298 -12.50 -9.62 5.02
C GLY A 298 -14.03 -9.52 5.07
N ALA A 299 -14.58 -8.57 5.83
CA ALA A 299 -16.03 -8.34 5.90
C ALA A 299 -16.59 -7.91 4.54
N GLU A 300 -15.89 -7.00 3.88
CA GLU A 300 -16.27 -6.51 2.57
C GLU A 300 -16.11 -7.57 1.49
N TYR A 301 -14.99 -8.27 1.47
CA TYR A 301 -14.78 -9.40 0.55
C TYR A 301 -15.89 -10.45 0.71
N ALA A 302 -16.22 -10.83 1.95
CA ALA A 302 -17.26 -11.81 2.24
C ALA A 302 -18.65 -11.34 1.76
N LEU A 303 -18.97 -10.04 1.89
CA LEU A 303 -20.22 -9.48 1.39
C LEU A 303 -20.39 -9.71 -0.11
N TYR A 304 -19.38 -9.40 -0.92
CA TYR A 304 -19.44 -9.58 -2.37
C TYR A 304 -19.32 -11.04 -2.83
N LYS A 305 -18.52 -11.83 -2.12
CA LYS A 305 -18.29 -13.25 -2.51
C LYS A 305 -19.46 -14.16 -2.17
N ASP A 306 -20.16 -13.86 -1.07
CA ASP A 306 -21.24 -14.71 -0.54
C ASP A 306 -22.64 -14.24 -0.92
N SER A 307 -22.79 -13.27 -1.82
CA SER A 307 -24.11 -12.79 -2.25
C SER A 307 -24.17 -12.56 -3.76
N GLU A 308 -25.37 -12.69 -4.32
CA GLU A 308 -25.67 -12.35 -5.73
C GLU A 308 -26.19 -10.91 -5.84
N GLU A 309 -26.94 -10.49 -4.86
CA GLU A 309 -27.53 -9.15 -4.77
C GLU A 309 -27.27 -8.56 -3.39
N ILE A 310 -26.88 -7.28 -3.37
CA ILE A 310 -26.55 -6.54 -2.15
C ILE A 310 -27.39 -5.26 -2.14
N HIS A 311 -28.16 -5.07 -1.07
CA HIS A 311 -28.88 -3.83 -0.83
C HIS A 311 -28.08 -2.94 0.10
N PHE A 312 -27.68 -1.77 -0.39
CA PHE A 312 -26.88 -0.78 0.34
C PHE A 312 -27.74 0.38 0.85
N ILE A 313 -27.35 0.91 2.01
CA ILE A 313 -27.86 2.14 2.60
C ILE A 313 -26.67 3.00 2.96
N ASP A 314 -26.48 4.09 2.25
CA ASP A 314 -25.40 5.05 2.45
C ASP A 314 -25.88 6.23 3.30
N VAL A 315 -25.10 6.61 4.29
CA VAL A 315 -25.31 7.80 5.12
C VAL A 315 -24.21 8.82 4.81
N LYS A 316 -24.61 9.99 4.32
CA LYS A 316 -23.70 11.09 3.96
C LYS A 316 -23.90 12.30 4.86
N LYS A 317 -22.80 12.99 5.16
CA LYS A 317 -22.82 14.33 5.75
C LYS A 317 -22.21 15.31 4.72
N GLY A 318 -23.08 16.15 4.14
CA GLY A 318 -22.76 16.84 2.90
C GLY A 318 -22.47 15.82 1.78
N ASP A 319 -21.36 16.00 1.07
CA ASP A 319 -20.97 15.08 -0.01
C ASP A 319 -20.14 13.87 0.50
N LYS A 320 -19.80 13.83 1.78
CA LYS A 320 -18.94 12.81 2.36
C LYS A 320 -19.76 11.63 2.86
N LEU A 321 -19.51 10.42 2.31
CA LEU A 321 -20.01 9.16 2.87
C LEU A 321 -19.31 8.89 4.21
N ILE A 322 -20.08 8.75 5.29
CA ILE A 322 -19.57 8.57 6.65
C ILE A 322 -19.93 7.23 7.25
N HIS A 323 -21.02 6.60 6.78
CA HIS A 323 -21.47 5.28 7.22
C HIS A 323 -22.17 4.57 6.06
N GLN A 324 -21.95 3.27 5.97
CA GLN A 324 -22.61 2.40 4.99
C GLN A 324 -23.13 1.16 5.69
N PHE A 325 -24.37 0.83 5.43
CA PHE A 325 -25.00 -0.43 5.81
C PHE A 325 -25.29 -1.24 4.56
N ALA A 326 -25.25 -2.56 4.66
CA ALA A 326 -25.73 -3.41 3.59
C ALA A 326 -26.37 -4.68 4.12
N THR A 327 -27.36 -5.17 3.37
CA THR A 327 -27.98 -6.46 3.61
C THR A 327 -27.94 -7.31 2.34
N ALA A 328 -27.78 -8.62 2.51
CA ALA A 328 -27.78 -9.60 1.45
C ALA A 328 -28.24 -10.95 1.98
N VAL A 329 -28.46 -11.89 1.07
CA VAL A 329 -28.71 -13.30 1.42
C VAL A 329 -27.67 -14.16 0.70
N ASN A 330 -27.02 -15.03 1.44
CA ASN A 330 -26.06 -15.93 0.82
C ASN A 330 -26.75 -17.15 0.15
N PRO A 331 -26.07 -17.90 -0.73
CA PRO A 331 -26.65 -19.07 -1.41
C PRO A 331 -27.13 -20.19 -0.47
N LYS A 332 -26.74 -20.16 0.81
CA LYS A 332 -27.20 -21.09 1.86
C LYS A 332 -28.40 -20.56 2.63
N GLY A 333 -29.01 -19.45 2.21
CA GLY A 333 -30.17 -18.83 2.84
C GLY A 333 -29.88 -18.10 4.15
N LYS A 334 -28.61 -17.78 4.49
CA LYS A 334 -28.29 -16.94 5.65
C LYS A 334 -28.37 -15.48 5.26
N TYR A 335 -28.95 -14.68 6.14
CA TYR A 335 -28.95 -13.21 6.00
C TYR A 335 -27.60 -12.65 6.43
N MET A 336 -27.11 -11.71 5.64
CA MET A 336 -25.87 -11.00 5.85
C MET A 336 -26.18 -9.55 6.21
N PHE A 337 -25.55 -9.06 7.27
CA PHE A 337 -25.65 -7.69 7.74
C PHE A 337 -24.24 -7.09 7.78
N TYR A 338 -23.98 -6.17 6.89
CA TYR A 338 -22.70 -5.47 6.77
C TYR A 338 -22.84 -4.03 7.25
N GLU A 339 -21.83 -3.56 7.95
CA GLU A 339 -21.72 -2.20 8.47
C GLU A 339 -20.29 -1.71 8.30
N ALA A 340 -20.14 -0.53 7.73
CA ALA A 340 -18.85 0.13 7.56
C ALA A 340 -18.93 1.61 7.94
N ASP A 341 -17.95 2.08 8.68
CA ASP A 341 -17.67 3.49 8.89
C ASP A 341 -16.22 3.78 8.47
N LEU A 342 -15.70 4.97 8.78
CA LEU A 342 -14.36 5.37 8.37
C LEU A 342 -13.24 4.52 9.00
N ASP A 343 -13.51 3.88 10.14
CA ASP A 343 -12.53 3.17 10.95
C ASP A 343 -12.75 1.66 10.97
N LYS A 344 -13.99 1.23 10.79
CA LYS A 344 -14.38 -0.17 11.03
C LYS A 344 -15.29 -0.72 9.94
N ARG A 345 -15.12 -2.02 9.63
CA ARG A 345 -16.00 -2.82 8.77
C ARG A 345 -16.32 -4.12 9.48
N THR A 346 -17.58 -4.52 9.46
CA THR A 346 -18.03 -5.78 10.07
C THR A 346 -19.09 -6.45 9.22
N ILE A 347 -19.13 -7.78 9.22
CA ILE A 347 -20.21 -8.56 8.64
C ILE A 347 -20.69 -9.63 9.62
N LYS A 348 -22.00 -9.81 9.71
CA LYS A 348 -22.64 -10.83 10.53
C LYS A 348 -23.56 -11.70 9.66
N TYR A 349 -23.47 -13.00 9.87
CA TYR A 349 -24.36 -13.99 9.24
C TYR A 349 -25.36 -14.48 10.26
N VAL A 350 -26.66 -14.35 9.95
CA VAL A 350 -27.74 -14.77 10.83
C VAL A 350 -28.73 -15.67 10.09
N ASN A 351 -29.40 -16.55 10.84
CA ASN A 351 -30.54 -17.33 10.34
C ASN A 351 -31.85 -16.56 10.53
N ASP A 352 -32.97 -17.09 9.98
CA ASP A 352 -34.30 -16.46 10.05
C ASP A 352 -34.69 -16.04 11.47
N LYS A 353 -34.41 -16.88 12.49
CA LYS A 353 -34.76 -16.58 13.90
C LYS A 353 -34.12 -15.32 14.45
N LYS A 354 -32.98 -14.91 13.92
CA LYS A 354 -32.24 -13.72 14.37
C LYS A 354 -32.36 -12.54 13.40
N ARG A 355 -32.99 -12.74 12.24
CA ARG A 355 -33.12 -11.71 11.19
C ARG A 355 -33.81 -10.47 11.71
N GLU A 356 -35.01 -10.62 12.27
CA GLU A 356 -35.82 -9.49 12.74
C GLU A 356 -35.08 -8.63 13.78
N ARG A 357 -34.38 -9.29 14.70
CA ARG A 357 -33.57 -8.58 15.69
C ARG A 357 -32.44 -7.80 15.05
N MET A 358 -31.71 -8.41 14.12
CA MET A 358 -30.60 -7.71 13.43
C MET A 358 -31.11 -6.57 12.58
N GLN A 359 -32.27 -6.73 11.91
CA GLN A 359 -32.90 -5.65 11.16
C GLN A 359 -33.29 -4.50 12.09
N SER A 360 -33.90 -4.82 13.24
CA SER A 360 -34.26 -3.81 14.25
C SER A 360 -33.02 -3.06 14.78
N ASP A 361 -31.91 -3.77 15.00
CA ASP A 361 -30.64 -3.13 15.41
C ASP A 361 -30.11 -2.18 14.32
N PHE A 362 -30.25 -2.52 13.03
CA PHE A 362 -29.88 -1.65 11.91
C PHE A 362 -30.80 -0.43 11.81
N ASP A 363 -32.12 -0.64 11.90
CA ASP A 363 -33.10 0.44 11.83
C ASP A 363 -32.93 1.44 12.98
N GLU A 364 -32.58 0.95 14.19
CA GLU A 364 -32.28 1.81 15.33
C GLU A 364 -31.04 2.68 15.06
N LYS A 365 -29.98 2.11 14.51
CA LYS A 365 -28.79 2.87 14.13
C LYS A 365 -29.08 3.89 13.04
N LEU A 366 -29.87 3.54 12.02
CA LEU A 366 -30.27 4.46 10.95
C LEU A 366 -31.10 5.63 11.47
N ARG A 367 -31.94 5.42 12.49
CA ARG A 367 -32.71 6.52 13.12
C ARG A 367 -31.81 7.60 13.74
N LEU A 368 -30.57 7.27 14.15
CA LEU A 368 -29.62 8.25 14.65
C LEU A 368 -29.22 9.28 13.57
N TYR A 369 -29.41 8.94 12.29
CA TYR A 369 -29.11 9.78 11.14
C TYR A 369 -30.36 10.45 10.53
N SER A 370 -31.54 10.31 11.17
CA SER A 370 -32.78 10.93 10.71
C SER A 370 -32.89 12.42 11.10
N VAL A 371 -31.80 13.16 11.00
CA VAL A 371 -31.71 14.59 11.24
C VAL A 371 -31.22 15.32 9.98
N ASP A 372 -31.60 16.57 9.82
CA ASP A 372 -31.41 17.35 8.57
C ASP A 372 -29.98 17.47 8.07
N GLU A 373 -28.96 17.18 8.92
CA GLU A 373 -27.56 17.25 8.51
C GLU A 373 -27.07 16.01 7.73
N PHE A 374 -27.88 14.92 7.67
CA PHE A 374 -27.52 13.69 6.99
C PHE A 374 -28.45 13.40 5.82
N VAL A 375 -27.89 12.83 4.76
CA VAL A 375 -28.61 12.32 3.61
C VAL A 375 -28.48 10.80 3.59
N ILE A 376 -29.60 10.10 3.60
CA ILE A 376 -29.67 8.65 3.47
C ILE A 376 -30.08 8.32 2.03
N SER A 377 -29.34 7.42 1.38
CA SER A 377 -29.64 6.91 0.04
C SER A 377 -29.55 5.40 0.01
N GLU A 378 -30.49 4.76 -0.71
CA GLU A 378 -30.57 3.32 -0.83
C GLU A 378 -30.40 2.91 -2.30
N TYR A 379 -29.70 1.81 -2.54
CA TYR A 379 -29.54 1.24 -3.87
C TYR A 379 -29.17 -0.24 -3.78
N THR A 380 -29.36 -0.94 -4.89
CA THR A 380 -29.04 -2.36 -5.00
C THR A 380 -28.00 -2.57 -6.09
N VAL A 381 -27.04 -3.44 -5.83
CA VAL A 381 -26.04 -3.87 -6.81
C VAL A 381 -26.06 -5.39 -6.94
N ASN A 382 -25.80 -5.88 -8.15
CA ASN A 382 -25.48 -7.28 -8.35
C ASN A 382 -23.98 -7.47 -8.10
N SER A 383 -23.62 -8.43 -7.25
CA SER A 383 -22.24 -8.80 -7.08
C SER A 383 -21.81 -9.56 -8.33
N CYS A 384 -21.20 -8.86 -9.30
CA CYS A 384 -20.45 -9.55 -10.33
C CYS A 384 -19.21 -10.15 -9.66
N CYS A 385 -19.20 -11.46 -9.49
CA CYS A 385 -18.01 -12.23 -9.12
C CYS A 385 -17.10 -12.37 -10.31
#